data_b8b9b0da079f1ca4ca1f0a4ddbb7b83b
#
_entry.id   b8b9b0da079f1ca4ca1f0a4ddbb7b83b
#
_cell.length_a   1.000
_cell.length_b   1.000
_cell.length_c   1.000
_cell.angle_alpha   90.00
_cell.angle_beta   90.00
_cell.angle_gamma   90.00
#
_symmetry.space_group_name_H-M   'P 1'
#
loop_
_entity.id
_entity.type
_entity.pdbx_description
1 polymer ?
#
loop_
_entity_poly.entity_id
_entity_poly.type
_entity_poly.pdbx_seq_one_letter_code
_entity_poly.pdbx_strand_id
1 'polypeptide(L)'
;KNYSHHNYPIERIGSAIEWLKSHGNKKIGIVGASTTATVALVAASYYHDLTLTIALTPSDFVWQGFAQGNRDGCKEWPVENESIVSIGGKPVPFMPFVYKHPEYWQKIAKASKEHGDSTYSKDVFDDSEAAGLLKEEHFIPAENIGGKLVLVGAEDDSLWDTAKYIRRMDNRLKSHPHSCKYSVYLYEHGTHFVFPESVLKKALPVGADMLVNMCFSAAKKFPDECKAMRIDLDEKLTEEILDWKSNN
;
A
#
# COMPACT_ATOMS: atom_id res chain seq x y z
N LYS A 1 -0.81 -18.49 -15.28
CA LYS A 1 -0.27 -18.22 -13.92
C LYS A 1 -1.32 -17.39 -13.21
N ASN A 2 -1.80 -17.86 -12.07
CA ASN A 2 -2.67 -17.06 -11.23
C ASN A 2 -1.80 -16.03 -10.51
N TYR A 3 -2.09 -14.76 -10.70
CA TYR A 3 -1.54 -13.72 -9.86
C TYR A 3 -2.14 -13.87 -8.48
N SER A 4 -1.32 -13.73 -7.45
CA SER A 4 -1.77 -13.90 -6.08
C SER A 4 -1.01 -12.97 -5.15
N HIS A 5 -1.74 -12.43 -4.18
CA HIS A 5 -1.23 -11.54 -3.15
C HIS A 5 -1.40 -12.23 -1.79
N HIS A 6 -0.70 -13.35 -1.61
CA HIS A 6 -0.73 -14.09 -0.36
C HIS A 6 0.63 -14.71 -0.03
N ASN A 7 0.92 -14.78 1.26
CA ASN A 7 2.13 -15.35 1.83
C ASN A 7 3.43 -14.96 1.11
N TYR A 8 3.55 -13.68 0.70
CA TYR A 8 4.80 -13.21 0.14
C TYR A 8 5.92 -13.34 1.20
N PRO A 9 6.96 -14.15 0.96
CA PRO A 9 8.02 -14.33 1.94
C PRO A 9 8.92 -13.09 1.99
N ILE A 10 8.93 -12.37 3.13
CA ILE A 10 9.74 -11.15 3.26
C ILE A 10 11.24 -11.43 3.17
N GLU A 11 11.67 -12.68 3.34
CA GLU A 11 13.06 -13.14 3.17
C GLU A 11 13.60 -12.83 1.77
N ARG A 12 12.73 -12.68 0.76
CA ARG A 12 13.13 -12.21 -0.57
C ARG A 12 13.65 -10.78 -0.53
N ILE A 13 13.05 -9.94 0.32
CA ILE A 13 13.52 -8.57 0.55
C ILE A 13 14.84 -8.63 1.31
N GLY A 14 14.94 -9.47 2.36
CA GLY A 14 16.19 -9.71 3.07
C GLY A 14 17.33 -10.14 2.14
N SER A 15 17.07 -11.09 1.24
CA SER A 15 18.06 -11.54 0.24
C SER A 15 18.48 -10.41 -0.71
N ALA A 16 17.55 -9.53 -1.10
CA ALA A 16 17.88 -8.37 -1.93
C ALA A 16 18.73 -7.34 -1.16
N ILE A 17 18.45 -7.13 0.12
CA ILE A 17 19.25 -6.27 1.01
C ILE A 17 20.68 -6.80 1.09
N GLU A 18 20.87 -8.08 1.40
CA GLU A 18 22.19 -8.71 1.48
C GLU A 18 22.94 -8.64 0.15
N TRP A 19 22.26 -8.85 -0.96
CA TRP A 19 22.85 -8.69 -2.29
C TRP A 19 23.34 -7.26 -2.54
N LEU A 20 22.52 -6.25 -2.22
CA LEU A 20 22.90 -4.84 -2.36
C LEU A 20 24.09 -4.48 -1.45
N LYS A 21 24.11 -4.95 -0.20
CA LYS A 21 25.23 -4.76 0.73
C LYS A 21 26.51 -5.38 0.21
N SER A 22 26.45 -6.59 -0.33
CA SER A 22 27.63 -7.28 -0.90
C SER A 22 28.19 -6.57 -2.15
N HIS A 23 27.39 -5.73 -2.81
CA HIS A 23 27.80 -4.87 -3.92
C HIS A 23 28.19 -3.44 -3.50
N GLY A 24 28.43 -3.23 -2.19
CA GLY A 24 28.97 -1.98 -1.66
C GLY A 24 27.94 -0.89 -1.40
N ASN A 25 26.62 -1.20 -1.49
CA ASN A 25 25.59 -0.21 -1.19
C ASN A 25 25.44 -0.08 0.33
N LYS A 26 25.66 1.13 0.85
CA LYS A 26 25.55 1.46 2.27
C LYS A 26 24.17 1.97 2.66
N LYS A 27 23.43 2.53 1.72
CA LYS A 27 22.08 3.05 1.90
C LYS A 27 21.14 2.25 1.01
N ILE A 28 20.11 1.68 1.59
CA ILE A 28 19.14 0.84 0.90
C ILE A 28 17.74 1.38 1.22
N GLY A 29 16.98 1.67 0.17
CA GLY A 29 15.59 2.10 0.27
C GLY A 29 14.65 1.07 -0.31
N ILE A 30 13.42 1.07 0.17
CA ILE A 30 12.31 0.30 -0.38
C ILE A 30 11.16 1.24 -0.76
N VAL A 31 10.56 0.99 -1.91
CA VAL A 31 9.33 1.68 -2.34
C VAL A 31 8.27 0.63 -2.60
N GLY A 32 7.10 0.83 -2.05
CA GLY A 32 5.94 0.00 -2.30
C GLY A 32 4.72 0.84 -2.64
N ALA A 33 3.80 0.27 -3.41
CA ALA A 33 2.51 0.88 -3.72
C ALA A 33 1.39 -0.15 -3.49
N SER A 34 0.24 0.30 -2.97
CA SER A 34 -0.89 -0.58 -2.74
C SER A 34 -0.52 -1.73 -1.77
N THR A 35 -0.87 -2.96 -2.08
CA THR A 35 -0.49 -4.16 -1.29
C THR A 35 1.03 -4.22 -1.04
N THR A 36 1.85 -3.83 -2.03
CA THR A 36 3.31 -3.85 -1.84
C THR A 36 3.81 -2.72 -0.93
N ALA A 37 3.04 -1.64 -0.74
CA ALA A 37 3.34 -0.62 0.27
C ALA A 37 3.21 -1.20 1.69
N THR A 38 2.17 -1.95 1.94
CA THR A 38 1.98 -2.65 3.22
C THR A 38 3.08 -3.69 3.46
N VAL A 39 3.46 -4.46 2.43
CA VAL A 39 4.60 -5.40 2.50
C VAL A 39 5.91 -4.65 2.78
N ALA A 40 6.12 -3.48 2.16
CA ALA A 40 7.31 -2.65 2.39
C ALA A 40 7.39 -2.14 3.85
N LEU A 41 6.25 -1.73 4.43
CA LEU A 41 6.18 -1.33 5.83
C LEU A 41 6.49 -2.49 6.79
N VAL A 42 5.92 -3.69 6.53
CA VAL A 42 6.25 -4.90 7.31
C VAL A 42 7.73 -5.22 7.18
N ALA A 43 8.30 -5.18 5.97
CA ALA A 43 9.72 -5.43 5.77
C ALA A 43 10.60 -4.41 6.49
N ALA A 44 10.25 -3.12 6.47
CA ALA A 44 11.00 -2.07 7.11
C ALA A 44 10.91 -2.13 8.64
N SER A 45 9.80 -2.62 9.21
CA SER A 45 9.69 -2.86 10.65
C SER A 45 10.51 -4.07 11.12
N TYR A 46 10.94 -4.93 10.20
CA TYR A 46 11.71 -6.14 10.46
C TYR A 46 13.20 -6.02 10.08
N TYR A 47 13.50 -5.37 8.93
CA TYR A 47 14.87 -5.20 8.41
C TYR A 47 15.37 -3.78 8.63
N HIS A 48 16.17 -3.57 9.68
CA HIS A 48 16.71 -2.25 10.03
C HIS A 48 17.82 -1.73 9.07
N ASP A 49 18.25 -2.54 8.12
CA ASP A 49 19.13 -2.12 7.03
C ASP A 49 18.40 -1.24 5.98
N LEU A 50 17.08 -1.23 6.00
CA LEU A 50 16.29 -0.31 5.19
C LEU A 50 16.31 1.08 5.81
N THR A 51 16.99 2.00 5.13
CA THR A 51 17.19 3.37 5.62
C THR A 51 16.26 4.41 4.97
N LEU A 52 15.47 3.98 3.99
CA LEU A 52 14.36 4.73 3.39
C LEU A 52 13.21 3.77 3.10
N THR A 53 12.01 4.16 3.50
CA THR A 53 10.77 3.45 3.16
C THR A 53 9.77 4.45 2.60
N ILE A 54 9.33 4.24 1.36
CA ILE A 54 8.28 5.02 0.72
C ILE A 54 7.09 4.11 0.50
N ALA A 55 5.96 4.43 1.13
CA ALA A 55 4.73 3.67 1.07
C ALA A 55 3.62 4.51 0.43
N LEU A 56 3.23 4.12 -0.80
CA LEU A 56 2.17 4.77 -1.55
C LEU A 56 0.88 3.99 -1.36
N THR A 57 -0.16 4.64 -0.85
CA THR A 57 -1.45 4.03 -0.49
C THR A 57 -1.33 2.77 0.37
N PRO A 58 -0.59 2.82 1.51
CA PRO A 58 -0.47 1.66 2.40
C PRO A 58 -1.72 1.44 3.24
N SER A 59 -1.81 0.26 3.85
CA SER A 59 -2.56 0.06 5.09
C SER A 59 -1.61 0.10 6.29
N ASP A 60 -2.15 0.39 7.46
CA ASP A 60 -1.46 0.34 8.75
C ASP A 60 -1.55 -1.04 9.43
N PHE A 61 -2.22 -1.99 8.81
CA PHE A 61 -2.35 -3.37 9.27
C PHE A 61 -2.17 -4.37 8.13
N VAL A 62 -1.86 -5.61 8.49
CA VAL A 62 -1.80 -6.73 7.57
C VAL A 62 -3.18 -7.36 7.45
N TRP A 63 -3.59 -7.72 6.24
CA TRP A 63 -4.88 -8.37 5.98
C TRP A 63 -4.70 -9.75 5.36
N GLN A 64 -5.82 -10.49 5.28
CA GLN A 64 -5.91 -11.79 4.66
C GLN A 64 -5.44 -11.74 3.21
N GLY A 65 -4.61 -12.69 2.83
CA GLY A 65 -4.15 -12.84 1.46
C GLY A 65 -5.28 -13.18 0.51
N PHE A 66 -5.11 -12.81 -0.75
CA PHE A 66 -6.07 -13.11 -1.81
C PHE A 66 -5.39 -13.62 -3.07
N ALA A 67 -6.10 -14.48 -3.79
CA ALA A 67 -5.71 -14.98 -5.09
C ALA A 67 -6.48 -14.24 -6.18
N GLN A 68 -5.82 -13.98 -7.30
CA GLN A 68 -6.41 -13.41 -8.49
C GLN A 68 -6.44 -14.44 -9.61
N GLY A 69 -7.46 -14.38 -10.44
CA GLY A 69 -7.64 -15.29 -11.57
C GLY A 69 -9.10 -15.34 -12.02
N ASN A 70 -9.55 -16.50 -12.44
CA ASN A 70 -10.94 -16.75 -12.75
C ASN A 70 -11.37 -18.05 -12.05
N ARG A 71 -12.22 -17.92 -11.07
CA ARG A 71 -12.78 -19.04 -10.30
C ARG A 71 -14.26 -18.78 -10.07
N ASP A 72 -15.11 -19.64 -10.59
CA ASP A 72 -16.58 -19.56 -10.43
C ASP A 72 -17.16 -18.16 -10.76
N GLY A 73 -16.62 -17.53 -11.83
CA GLY A 73 -17.00 -16.18 -12.23
C GLY A 73 -16.38 -15.04 -11.39
N CYS A 74 -15.58 -15.37 -10.37
CA CYS A 74 -14.89 -14.41 -9.52
C CYS A 74 -13.47 -14.15 -10.02
N LYS A 75 -13.07 -12.87 -10.05
CA LYS A 75 -11.71 -12.47 -10.43
C LYS A 75 -10.73 -12.48 -9.25
N GLU A 76 -11.26 -12.45 -8.04
CA GLU A 76 -10.49 -12.38 -6.81
C GLU A 76 -11.23 -13.09 -5.68
N TRP A 77 -10.48 -13.75 -4.79
CA TRP A 77 -11.03 -14.40 -3.60
C TRP A 77 -10.01 -14.46 -2.48
N PRO A 78 -10.44 -14.34 -1.20
CA PRO A 78 -9.54 -14.49 -0.07
C PRO A 78 -9.04 -15.94 0.04
N VAL A 79 -7.79 -16.07 0.48
CA VAL A 79 -7.15 -17.37 0.73
C VAL A 79 -7.22 -17.65 2.23
N GLU A 80 -7.79 -18.80 2.62
CA GLU A 80 -7.95 -19.12 4.01
C GLU A 80 -6.60 -19.34 4.71
N ASN A 81 -6.48 -18.84 5.94
CA ASN A 81 -5.31 -18.97 6.80
C ASN A 81 -3.99 -18.43 6.23
N GLU A 82 -4.06 -17.54 5.25
CA GLU A 82 -2.90 -16.89 4.67
C GLU A 82 -3.06 -15.36 4.71
N SER A 83 -1.97 -14.67 5.01
CA SER A 83 -1.90 -13.20 4.90
C SER A 83 -1.26 -12.78 3.58
N ILE A 84 -1.21 -11.49 3.31
CA ILE A 84 -0.46 -10.97 2.15
C ILE A 84 1.04 -11.24 2.26
N VAL A 85 1.58 -11.43 3.47
CA VAL A 85 3.02 -11.56 3.74
C VAL A 85 3.30 -12.66 4.76
N SER A 86 4.43 -13.36 4.62
CA SER A 86 4.89 -14.39 5.55
C SER A 86 6.31 -14.12 6.05
N ILE A 87 6.60 -14.63 7.25
CA ILE A 87 7.93 -14.63 7.88
C ILE A 87 8.23 -16.05 8.34
N GLY A 88 9.38 -16.60 7.94
CA GLY A 88 9.73 -17.98 8.27
C GLY A 88 8.73 -19.01 7.77
N GLY A 89 8.08 -18.73 6.63
CA GLY A 89 7.04 -19.58 6.04
C GLY A 89 5.71 -19.57 6.80
N LYS A 90 5.51 -18.68 7.77
CA LYS A 90 4.27 -18.53 8.52
C LYS A 90 3.61 -17.19 8.16
N PRO A 91 2.28 -17.13 7.99
CA PRO A 91 1.57 -15.88 7.84
C PRO A 91 1.87 -14.92 9.00
N VAL A 92 2.11 -13.65 8.69
CA VAL A 92 2.09 -12.59 9.71
C VAL A 92 0.66 -12.47 10.23
N PRO A 93 0.45 -12.16 11.53
CA PRO A 93 -0.91 -11.90 12.05
C PRO A 93 -1.66 -10.91 11.18
N PHE A 94 -2.92 -11.20 10.85
CA PHE A 94 -3.66 -10.45 9.85
C PHE A 94 -5.15 -10.34 10.16
N MET A 95 -5.78 -9.29 9.73
CA MET A 95 -7.23 -9.14 9.74
C MET A 95 -7.84 -10.05 8.67
N PRO A 96 -8.69 -11.02 9.03
CA PRO A 96 -9.45 -11.76 8.04
C PRO A 96 -10.55 -10.89 7.44
N PHE A 97 -10.94 -11.15 6.19
CA PHE A 97 -12.13 -10.53 5.62
C PHE A 97 -13.40 -11.19 6.14
N VAL A 98 -14.44 -10.36 6.38
CA VAL A 98 -15.76 -10.84 6.78
C VAL A 98 -16.41 -11.67 5.65
N TYR A 99 -16.12 -11.30 4.41
CA TYR A 99 -16.63 -11.98 3.23
C TYR A 99 -15.69 -13.10 2.78
N LYS A 100 -16.27 -14.26 2.47
CA LYS A 100 -15.56 -15.40 1.89
C LYS A 100 -15.87 -15.53 0.40
N HIS A 101 -15.18 -16.44 -0.28
CA HIS A 101 -15.53 -16.81 -1.66
C HIS A 101 -16.91 -17.51 -1.70
N PRO A 102 -17.84 -17.14 -2.61
CA PRO A 102 -17.70 -16.14 -3.68
C PRO A 102 -18.12 -14.72 -3.28
N GLU A 103 -18.65 -14.50 -2.07
CA GLU A 103 -19.27 -13.25 -1.60
C GLU A 103 -18.29 -12.06 -1.62
N TYR A 104 -17.00 -12.33 -1.33
CA TYR A 104 -15.94 -11.32 -1.37
C TYR A 104 -15.92 -10.58 -2.72
N TRP A 105 -15.85 -11.35 -3.82
CA TRP A 105 -15.84 -10.75 -5.14
C TRP A 105 -17.18 -10.15 -5.54
N GLN A 106 -18.29 -10.78 -5.14
CA GLN A 106 -19.62 -10.26 -5.42
C GLN A 106 -19.82 -8.89 -4.77
N LYS A 107 -19.36 -8.69 -3.54
CA LYS A 107 -19.39 -7.40 -2.86
C LYS A 107 -18.58 -6.35 -3.64
N ILE A 108 -17.33 -6.66 -4.00
CA ILE A 108 -16.47 -5.77 -4.80
C ILE A 108 -17.12 -5.43 -6.15
N ALA A 109 -17.59 -6.42 -6.88
CA ALA A 109 -18.19 -6.21 -8.19
C ALA A 109 -19.47 -5.35 -8.13
N LYS A 110 -20.29 -5.54 -7.09
CA LYS A 110 -21.46 -4.73 -6.83
C LYS A 110 -21.08 -3.29 -6.52
N ALA A 111 -20.20 -3.06 -5.55
CA ALA A 111 -19.74 -1.73 -5.15
C ALA A 111 -19.06 -1.00 -6.31
N SER A 112 -18.21 -1.69 -7.09
CA SER A 112 -17.57 -1.11 -8.28
C SER A 112 -18.60 -0.58 -9.29
N LYS A 113 -19.69 -1.31 -9.52
CA LYS A 113 -20.77 -0.87 -10.41
C LYS A 113 -21.54 0.33 -9.83
N GLU A 114 -21.82 0.33 -8.53
CA GLU A 114 -22.55 1.39 -7.84
C GLU A 114 -21.76 2.70 -7.80
N HIS A 115 -20.45 2.63 -7.57
CA HIS A 115 -19.56 3.79 -7.49
C HIS A 115 -18.95 4.23 -8.83
N GLY A 116 -19.05 3.39 -9.87
CA GLY A 116 -18.48 3.70 -11.20
C GLY A 116 -16.96 3.53 -11.27
N ASP A 117 -16.35 2.80 -10.35
CA ASP A 117 -14.92 2.48 -10.33
C ASP A 117 -14.66 1.12 -11.01
N SER A 118 -13.50 0.95 -11.61
CA SER A 118 -13.11 -0.35 -12.19
C SER A 118 -12.91 -1.43 -11.11
N THR A 119 -12.54 -1.00 -9.90
CA THR A 119 -12.48 -1.82 -8.70
C THR A 119 -12.77 -0.94 -7.49
N TYR A 120 -13.74 -1.35 -6.68
CA TYR A 120 -14.09 -0.71 -5.42
C TYR A 120 -14.11 -1.76 -4.31
N SER A 121 -13.09 -1.78 -3.47
CA SER A 121 -12.96 -2.77 -2.40
C SER A 121 -13.02 -2.18 -0.98
N LYS A 122 -13.13 -0.85 -0.85
CA LYS A 122 -13.16 -0.15 0.44
C LYS A 122 -14.18 -0.74 1.42
N ASP A 123 -15.39 -1.06 0.93
CA ASP A 123 -16.44 -1.67 1.74
C ASP A 123 -16.02 -3.01 2.39
N VAL A 124 -15.20 -3.81 1.69
CA VAL A 124 -14.74 -5.11 2.23
C VAL A 124 -13.85 -4.90 3.45
N PHE A 125 -12.98 -3.90 3.40
CA PHE A 125 -12.14 -3.53 4.52
C PHE A 125 -12.95 -2.90 5.65
N ASP A 126 -13.80 -1.93 5.34
CA ASP A 126 -14.62 -1.23 6.34
C ASP A 126 -15.60 -2.18 7.06
N ASP A 127 -16.26 -3.08 6.33
CA ASP A 127 -17.16 -4.08 6.90
C ASP A 127 -16.40 -5.08 7.80
N SER A 128 -15.15 -5.43 7.41
CA SER A 128 -14.31 -6.34 8.23
C SER A 128 -13.84 -5.65 9.53
N GLU A 129 -13.46 -4.37 9.46
CA GLU A 129 -13.15 -3.59 10.66
C GLU A 129 -14.42 -3.43 11.55
N ALA A 130 -15.56 -3.08 10.96
CA ALA A 130 -16.84 -2.90 11.68
C ALA A 130 -17.30 -4.20 12.35
N ALA A 131 -17.00 -5.36 11.79
CA ALA A 131 -17.24 -6.67 12.38
C ALA A 131 -16.29 -7.01 13.55
N GLY A 132 -15.36 -6.12 13.91
CA GLY A 132 -14.40 -6.32 15.00
C GLY A 132 -13.30 -7.33 14.69
N LEU A 133 -13.02 -7.56 13.41
CA LEU A 133 -12.00 -8.52 12.98
C LEU A 133 -10.59 -7.94 13.03
N LEU A 134 -10.44 -6.61 13.01
CA LEU A 134 -9.15 -5.94 13.21
C LEU A 134 -8.78 -5.98 14.69
N LYS A 135 -7.57 -6.51 14.99
CA LYS A 135 -7.04 -6.62 16.35
C LYS A 135 -5.68 -5.94 16.43
N GLU A 136 -5.21 -5.65 17.66
CA GLU A 136 -3.92 -5.00 17.89
C GLU A 136 -2.74 -5.74 17.23
N GLU A 137 -2.74 -7.05 17.29
CA GLU A 137 -1.68 -7.90 16.70
C GLU A 137 -1.58 -7.83 15.17
N HIS A 138 -2.60 -7.27 14.49
CA HIS A 138 -2.61 -7.12 13.04
C HIS A 138 -1.94 -5.82 12.57
N PHE A 139 -1.79 -4.83 13.47
CA PHE A 139 -1.17 -3.56 13.11
C PHE A 139 0.33 -3.72 12.86
N ILE A 140 0.82 -2.99 11.88
CA ILE A 140 2.24 -2.91 11.57
C ILE A 140 2.90 -2.05 12.65
N PRO A 141 3.95 -2.54 13.33
CA PRO A 141 4.66 -1.77 14.34
C PRO A 141 5.54 -0.70 13.66
N ALA A 142 4.90 0.39 13.19
CA ALA A 142 5.57 1.46 12.45
C ALA A 142 6.69 2.14 13.28
N GLU A 143 6.58 2.11 14.61
CA GLU A 143 7.61 2.58 15.54
C GLU A 143 8.93 1.82 15.46
N ASN A 144 8.91 0.60 14.93
CA ASN A 144 10.12 -0.21 14.70
C ASN A 144 10.83 0.13 13.39
N ILE A 145 10.22 0.95 12.52
CA ILE A 145 10.84 1.36 11.26
C ILE A 145 11.99 2.34 11.56
N GLY A 146 13.15 2.06 10.98
CA GLY A 146 14.31 2.93 11.06
C GLY A 146 14.43 3.90 9.89
N GLY A 147 15.42 4.80 9.98
CA GLY A 147 15.77 5.71 8.86
C GLY A 147 14.68 6.73 8.53
N LYS A 148 14.31 6.82 7.27
CA LYS A 148 13.31 7.76 6.76
C LYS A 148 12.08 7.01 6.27
N LEU A 149 10.90 7.45 6.73
CA LEU A 149 9.60 6.89 6.34
C LEU A 149 8.77 7.96 5.63
N VAL A 150 8.25 7.65 4.45
CA VAL A 150 7.36 8.54 3.69
C VAL A 150 6.04 7.81 3.45
N LEU A 151 4.95 8.37 3.94
CA LEU A 151 3.59 7.85 3.82
C LEU A 151 2.80 8.75 2.87
N VAL A 152 2.21 8.17 1.84
CA VAL A 152 1.45 8.91 0.83
C VAL A 152 0.10 8.26 0.61
N GLY A 153 -0.97 9.05 0.60
CA GLY A 153 -2.33 8.58 0.36
C GLY A 153 -3.27 9.66 -0.13
N ALA A 154 -4.50 9.28 -0.40
CA ALA A 154 -5.58 10.18 -0.78
C ALA A 154 -6.86 9.89 0.00
N GLU A 155 -7.68 10.95 0.20
CA GLU A 155 -8.97 10.86 0.91
C GLU A 155 -10.01 10.09 0.08
N ASP A 156 -9.91 10.17 -1.23
CA ASP A 156 -10.83 9.57 -2.19
C ASP A 156 -10.38 8.20 -2.73
N ASP A 157 -9.52 7.50 -1.96
CA ASP A 157 -9.12 6.13 -2.26
C ASP A 157 -10.31 5.17 -2.15
N SER A 158 -10.63 4.50 -3.25
CA SER A 158 -11.77 3.58 -3.37
C SER A 158 -11.41 2.11 -3.12
N LEU A 159 -10.13 1.76 -3.02
CA LEU A 159 -9.71 0.38 -2.73
C LEU A 159 -9.72 0.10 -1.22
N TRP A 160 -9.26 1.05 -0.43
CA TRP A 160 -9.36 1.07 1.04
C TRP A 160 -9.16 2.48 1.58
N ASP A 161 -9.45 2.71 2.86
CA ASP A 161 -9.35 4.03 3.47
C ASP A 161 -7.90 4.39 3.84
N THR A 162 -7.09 4.66 2.80
CA THR A 162 -5.66 4.98 2.99
C THR A 162 -5.46 6.17 3.92
N ALA A 163 -6.28 7.19 3.83
CA ALA A 163 -6.15 8.38 4.66
C ALA A 163 -6.37 8.07 6.14
N LYS A 164 -7.39 7.28 6.47
CA LYS A 164 -7.63 6.76 7.84
C LYS A 164 -6.43 5.98 8.34
N TYR A 165 -5.90 5.10 7.52
CA TYR A 165 -4.78 4.22 7.90
C TYR A 165 -3.49 5.00 8.13
N ILE A 166 -3.17 5.97 7.27
CA ILE A 166 -2.02 6.85 7.45
C ILE A 166 -2.17 7.71 8.72
N ARG A 167 -3.36 8.23 9.02
CA ARG A 167 -3.59 8.98 10.26
C ARG A 167 -3.43 8.10 11.51
N ARG A 168 -3.82 6.82 11.45
CA ARG A 168 -3.56 5.87 12.56
C ARG A 168 -2.07 5.62 12.74
N MET A 169 -1.30 5.44 11.66
CA MET A 169 0.17 5.32 11.73
C MET A 169 0.83 6.58 12.28
N ASP A 170 0.42 7.75 11.83
CA ASP A 170 0.91 9.03 12.36
C ASP A 170 0.64 9.17 13.86
N ASN A 171 -0.57 8.82 14.31
CA ASN A 171 -0.91 8.82 15.73
C ASN A 171 -0.10 7.77 16.52
N ARG A 172 0.15 6.59 15.93
CA ARG A 172 0.99 5.56 16.55
C ARG A 172 2.43 6.06 16.71
N LEU A 173 3.02 6.64 15.68
CA LEU A 173 4.36 7.23 15.76
C LEU A 173 4.44 8.35 16.79
N LYS A 174 3.45 9.24 16.87
CA LYS A 174 3.40 10.30 17.90
C LYS A 174 3.31 9.79 19.33
N SER A 175 2.74 8.61 19.53
CA SER A 175 2.46 8.03 20.86
C SER A 175 3.50 6.99 21.31
N HIS A 176 4.37 6.52 20.43
CA HIS A 176 5.40 5.52 20.73
C HIS A 176 6.80 6.06 20.45
N PRO A 177 7.81 5.72 21.28
CA PRO A 177 9.19 6.03 20.96
C PRO A 177 9.60 5.39 19.63
N HIS A 178 10.20 6.16 18.74
CA HIS A 178 10.69 5.69 17.44
C HIS A 178 11.96 6.44 17.03
N SER A 179 12.74 5.88 16.12
CA SER A 179 13.96 6.49 15.58
C SER A 179 13.81 7.04 14.16
N CYS A 180 12.74 6.70 13.46
CA CYS A 180 12.55 7.17 12.09
C CYS A 180 12.21 8.66 12.03
N LYS A 181 12.75 9.34 11.00
CA LYS A 181 12.21 10.62 10.54
C LYS A 181 11.10 10.31 9.55
N TYR A 182 9.94 10.94 9.68
CA TYR A 182 8.86 10.62 8.77
C TYR A 182 8.14 11.84 8.20
N SER A 183 7.58 11.67 7.01
CA SER A 183 6.76 12.64 6.30
C SER A 183 5.43 11.99 5.91
N VAL A 184 4.35 12.77 5.98
CA VAL A 184 3.00 12.35 5.62
C VAL A 184 2.46 13.29 4.54
N TYR A 185 2.08 12.72 3.41
CA TYR A 185 1.44 13.43 2.30
C TYR A 185 0.06 12.86 2.06
N LEU A 186 -0.97 13.59 2.46
CA LEU A 186 -2.37 13.24 2.24
C LEU A 186 -2.99 14.26 1.28
N TYR A 187 -3.54 13.75 0.20
CA TYR A 187 -4.19 14.57 -0.83
C TYR A 187 -5.71 14.39 -0.77
N GLU A 188 -6.45 15.45 -1.00
CA GLU A 188 -7.91 15.37 -1.08
C GLU A 188 -8.35 14.54 -2.28
N HIS A 189 -7.70 14.75 -3.43
CA HIS A 189 -7.96 14.02 -4.68
C HIS A 189 -6.68 13.40 -5.21
N GLY A 190 -6.68 12.09 -5.35
CA GLY A 190 -5.53 11.32 -5.82
C GLY A 190 -5.89 9.89 -6.15
N THR A 191 -7.04 9.43 -5.66
CA THR A 191 -7.52 8.06 -5.78
C THR A 191 -6.54 7.05 -5.15
N HIS A 192 -6.66 5.78 -5.50
CA HIS A 192 -5.65 4.77 -5.16
C HIS A 192 -4.35 4.92 -5.97
N PHE A 193 -4.34 5.80 -6.98
CA PHE A 193 -3.25 5.91 -7.96
C PHE A 193 -2.34 7.11 -7.69
N VAL A 194 -1.85 7.24 -6.44
CA VAL A 194 -0.93 8.30 -6.01
C VAL A 194 0.51 8.07 -6.52
N PHE A 195 0.68 7.85 -7.82
CA PHE A 195 2.01 7.69 -8.41
C PHE A 195 2.59 9.04 -8.84
N PRO A 196 3.93 9.25 -8.70
CA PRO A 196 4.59 10.42 -9.28
C PRO A 196 4.34 10.52 -10.78
N GLU A 197 4.14 11.75 -11.27
CA GLU A 197 3.83 11.99 -12.69
C GLU A 197 4.90 11.46 -13.64
N SER A 198 6.18 11.61 -13.27
CA SER A 198 7.31 11.10 -14.07
C SER A 198 7.31 9.58 -14.19
N VAL A 199 6.95 8.88 -13.11
CA VAL A 199 6.83 7.41 -13.09
C VAL A 199 5.68 6.96 -13.97
N LEU A 200 4.53 7.62 -13.85
CA LEU A 200 3.35 7.30 -14.63
C LEU A 200 3.60 7.55 -16.13
N LYS A 201 4.18 8.69 -16.50
CA LYS A 201 4.55 9.00 -17.89
C LYS A 201 5.59 8.03 -18.47
N LYS A 202 6.54 7.58 -17.65
CA LYS A 202 7.53 6.59 -18.09
C LYS A 202 6.90 5.22 -18.35
N ALA A 203 5.95 4.81 -17.52
CA ALA A 203 5.23 3.54 -17.68
C ALA A 203 4.20 3.60 -18.83
N LEU A 204 3.53 4.74 -18.96
CA LEU A 204 2.46 4.99 -19.95
C LEU A 204 2.70 6.36 -20.63
N PRO A 205 3.58 6.43 -21.63
CA PRO A 205 3.94 7.71 -22.27
C PRO A 205 2.76 8.44 -22.92
N VAL A 206 1.73 7.70 -23.31
CA VAL A 206 0.50 8.22 -23.95
C VAL A 206 -0.71 7.61 -23.25
N GLY A 207 -1.69 8.46 -22.91
CA GLY A 207 -2.97 8.00 -22.37
C GLY A 207 -3.00 7.70 -20.86
N ALA A 208 -1.96 8.07 -20.11
CA ALA A 208 -1.91 7.86 -18.65
C ALA A 208 -3.10 8.50 -17.94
N ASP A 209 -3.38 9.79 -18.21
CA ASP A 209 -4.51 10.52 -17.61
C ASP A 209 -5.85 9.87 -17.99
N MET A 210 -5.99 9.46 -19.25
CA MET A 210 -7.20 8.77 -19.72
C MET A 210 -7.41 7.45 -18.97
N LEU A 211 -6.36 6.65 -18.77
CA LEU A 211 -6.46 5.38 -18.06
C LEU A 211 -6.88 5.58 -16.60
N VAL A 212 -6.25 6.52 -15.90
CA VAL A 212 -6.58 6.83 -14.51
C VAL A 212 -8.04 7.29 -14.40
N ASN A 213 -8.48 8.19 -15.29
CA ASN A 213 -9.86 8.69 -15.33
C ASN A 213 -10.87 7.58 -15.69
N MET A 214 -10.47 6.56 -16.43
CA MET A 214 -11.33 5.41 -16.72
C MET A 214 -11.46 4.45 -15.53
N CYS A 215 -10.41 4.34 -14.70
CA CYS A 215 -10.39 3.41 -13.58
C CYS A 215 -11.11 3.93 -12.35
N PHE A 216 -11.07 5.25 -12.10
CA PHE A 216 -11.53 5.85 -10.86
C PHE A 216 -12.51 6.99 -11.12
N SER A 217 -13.70 6.89 -10.54
CA SER A 217 -14.76 7.90 -10.65
C SER A 217 -14.32 9.26 -10.09
N ALA A 218 -13.54 9.27 -9.01
CA ALA A 218 -12.98 10.49 -8.45
C ALA A 218 -11.98 11.16 -9.41
N ALA A 219 -11.09 10.42 -10.07
CA ALA A 219 -10.19 10.98 -11.07
C ALA A 219 -10.93 11.54 -12.30
N LYS A 220 -12.04 10.92 -12.67
CA LYS A 220 -12.91 11.45 -13.73
C LYS A 220 -13.61 12.75 -13.32
N LYS A 221 -13.93 12.91 -12.04
CA LYS A 221 -14.61 14.09 -11.49
C LYS A 221 -13.63 15.23 -11.21
N PHE A 222 -12.41 14.91 -10.77
CA PHE A 222 -11.36 15.85 -10.36
C PHE A 222 -10.05 15.60 -11.13
N PRO A 223 -10.05 15.64 -12.48
CA PRO A 223 -8.89 15.24 -13.28
C PRO A 223 -7.69 16.16 -13.10
N ASP A 224 -7.92 17.47 -12.95
CA ASP A 224 -6.86 18.46 -12.80
C ASP A 224 -6.22 18.38 -11.42
N GLU A 225 -7.02 18.17 -10.37
CA GLU A 225 -6.55 17.98 -9.00
C GLU A 225 -5.73 16.70 -8.86
N CYS A 226 -6.20 15.58 -9.41
CA CYS A 226 -5.44 14.33 -9.42
C CYS A 226 -4.13 14.46 -10.20
N LYS A 227 -4.10 15.25 -11.27
CA LYS A 227 -2.87 15.53 -12.01
C LYS A 227 -1.92 16.44 -11.23
N ALA A 228 -2.44 17.51 -10.63
CA ALA A 228 -1.66 18.41 -9.79
C ALA A 228 -1.03 17.67 -8.61
N MET A 229 -1.78 16.76 -7.96
CA MET A 229 -1.28 15.87 -6.92
C MET A 229 -0.07 15.06 -7.40
N ARG A 230 -0.13 14.43 -8.59
CA ARG A 230 0.96 13.61 -9.10
C ARG A 230 2.23 14.42 -9.39
N ILE A 231 2.06 15.67 -9.84
CA ILE A 231 3.19 16.61 -10.07
C ILE A 231 3.82 17.01 -8.75
N ASP A 232 3.02 17.46 -7.78
CA ASP A 232 3.48 17.82 -6.44
C ASP A 232 4.17 16.65 -5.73
N LEU A 233 3.61 15.45 -5.86
CA LEU A 233 4.22 14.23 -5.30
C LEU A 233 5.58 13.91 -5.94
N ASP A 234 5.72 14.13 -7.24
CA ASP A 234 7.00 13.91 -7.95
C ASP A 234 8.11 14.82 -7.39
N GLU A 235 7.80 16.09 -7.15
CA GLU A 235 8.70 17.05 -6.52
C GLU A 235 9.04 16.63 -5.09
N LYS A 236 8.04 16.35 -4.26
CA LYS A 236 8.22 15.93 -2.86
C LYS A 236 9.02 14.64 -2.71
N LEU A 237 8.72 13.61 -3.49
CA LEU A 237 9.50 12.37 -3.41
C LEU A 237 10.93 12.56 -3.90
N THR A 238 11.15 13.42 -4.88
CA THR A 238 12.51 13.80 -5.31
C THR A 238 13.29 14.46 -4.17
N GLU A 239 12.69 15.42 -3.47
CA GLU A 239 13.29 16.09 -2.32
C GLU A 239 13.59 15.09 -1.18
N GLU A 240 12.63 14.19 -0.86
CA GLU A 240 12.79 13.18 0.19
C GLU A 240 13.94 12.20 -0.11
N ILE A 241 14.08 11.79 -1.37
CA ILE A 241 15.15 10.89 -1.81
C ILE A 241 16.51 11.61 -1.80
N LEU A 242 16.57 12.88 -2.27
CA LEU A 242 17.79 13.69 -2.26
C LEU A 242 18.26 13.98 -0.83
N ASP A 243 17.34 14.34 0.07
CA ASP A 243 17.62 14.52 1.49
C ASP A 243 18.16 13.23 2.12
N TRP A 244 17.49 12.09 1.90
CA TRP A 244 17.97 10.80 2.39
C TRP A 244 19.36 10.45 1.84
N LYS A 245 19.61 10.76 0.57
CA LYS A 245 20.90 10.48 -0.08
C LYS A 245 22.04 11.34 0.49
N SER A 246 21.76 12.59 0.83
CA SER A 246 22.76 13.56 1.33
C SER A 246 23.04 13.43 2.82
N ASN A 247 22.08 13.04 3.62
CA ASN A 247 22.26 12.84 5.07
C ASN A 247 22.97 11.52 5.35
N ASN A 248 24.11 11.58 6.07
CA ASN A 248 24.89 10.41 6.50
C ASN A 248 24.18 9.63 7.61
#